data_5bfedd423482eb2073b84e6c052aef81
#
_entry.id   5bfedd423482eb2073b84e6c052aef81
#
_cell.length_a   1.000
_cell.length_b   1.000
_cell.length_c   1.000
_cell.angle_alpha   90.00
_cell.angle_beta   90.00
_cell.angle_gamma   90.00
#
_symmetry.space_group_name_H-M   'P 1'
#
loop_
_entity.id
_entity.type
_entity.pdbx_description
1 polymer ?
#
loop_
_entity_poly.entity_id
_entity_poly.type
_entity_poly.pdbx_seq_one_letter_code
_entity_poly.pdbx_strand_id
1 'polypeptide(L)'
;MSNLPPLNTETIWAILNNEIDDATVNQLVWQCLGYRYDTTANQWEASEVSPEWRDEYPQPPDFIENRPPTVKLTRSIPPENKQLLKEQLGFKGYKLGEFGPRETRRATAANWLLSYLQTTR
;
A
#
# COMPACT_ATOMS: atom_id res chain seq x y z
N MET A 1 11.69 -1.41 15.11
CA MET A 1 10.74 -0.90 15.41
C MET A 1 10.33 0.05 14.56
N SER A 2 9.36 0.03 14.09
CA SER A 2 8.97 0.98 13.12
C SER A 2 8.16 2.10 13.75
N ASN A 3 8.29 3.26 13.15
CA ASN A 3 7.52 4.41 13.56
C ASN A 3 6.38 4.62 12.58
N LEU A 4 5.80 3.53 12.08
CA LEU A 4 4.72 3.64 11.13
C LEU A 4 3.50 4.27 11.78
N PRO A 5 2.80 5.16 11.08
CA PRO A 5 1.55 5.70 11.58
C PRO A 5 0.50 4.60 11.69
N PRO A 6 -0.50 4.78 12.55
CA PRO A 6 -1.57 3.79 12.61
C PRO A 6 -2.34 3.75 11.29
N LEU A 7 -2.84 2.58 10.93
CA LEU A 7 -3.60 2.43 9.70
C LEU A 7 -5.05 2.83 9.96
N ASN A 8 -5.41 4.01 9.51
CA ASN A 8 -6.77 4.55 9.68
C ASN A 8 -7.05 5.54 8.55
N THR A 9 -8.23 6.13 8.56
CA THR A 9 -8.66 7.06 7.51
C THR A 9 -7.74 8.27 7.40
N GLU A 10 -7.27 8.78 8.53
CA GLU A 10 -6.36 9.93 8.50
C GLU A 10 -5.06 9.61 7.78
N THR A 11 -4.54 8.41 8.01
CA THR A 11 -3.32 7.98 7.34
C THR A 11 -3.55 7.81 5.84
N ILE A 12 -4.71 7.28 5.45
CA ILE A 12 -5.05 7.17 4.03
C ILE A 12 -5.05 8.55 3.37
N TRP A 13 -5.68 9.55 4.02
CA TRP A 13 -5.67 10.91 3.49
C TRP A 13 -4.26 11.49 3.42
N ALA A 14 -3.42 11.18 4.42
CA ALA A 14 -2.03 11.66 4.42
C ALA A 14 -1.25 11.10 3.23
N ILE A 15 -1.53 9.84 2.85
CA ILE A 15 -0.92 9.26 1.65
C ILE A 15 -1.36 10.02 0.41
N LEU A 16 -2.67 10.26 0.29
CA LEU A 16 -3.24 10.93 -0.88
C LEU A 16 -2.75 12.39 -0.99
N ASN A 17 -2.54 13.03 0.15
CA ASN A 17 -2.12 14.43 0.18
C ASN A 17 -0.60 14.59 0.17
N ASN A 18 0.14 13.48 -0.01
CA ASN A 18 1.60 13.51 -0.10
C ASN A 18 2.26 14.00 1.19
N GLU A 19 1.64 13.69 2.33
CA GLU A 19 2.16 14.07 3.65
C GLU A 19 3.01 12.97 4.28
N ILE A 20 3.01 11.77 3.68
CA ILE A 20 3.79 10.63 4.14
C ILE A 20 4.69 10.24 2.98
N ASP A 21 5.96 9.94 3.27
CA ASP A 21 6.91 9.63 2.20
C ASP A 21 6.66 8.25 1.59
N ASP A 22 7.27 8.00 0.44
CA ASP A 22 7.06 6.76 -0.30
C ASP A 22 7.51 5.53 0.48
N ALA A 23 8.61 5.65 1.22
CA ALA A 23 9.10 4.53 2.02
C ALA A 23 8.08 4.10 3.07
N THR A 24 7.45 5.07 3.71
CA THR A 24 6.43 4.78 4.72
C THR A 24 5.21 4.13 4.10
N VAL A 25 4.78 4.63 2.93
CA VAL A 25 3.65 4.02 2.21
C VAL A 25 3.94 2.56 1.90
N ASN A 26 5.14 2.28 1.38
CA ASN A 26 5.55 0.91 1.09
C ASN A 26 5.51 0.04 2.33
N GLN A 27 6.03 0.53 3.45
CA GLN A 27 6.11 -0.25 4.67
C GLN A 27 4.72 -0.58 5.22
N LEU A 28 3.76 0.33 5.08
CA LEU A 28 2.39 0.06 5.49
C LEU A 28 1.81 -1.11 4.71
N VAL A 29 2.04 -1.14 3.39
CA VAL A 29 1.55 -2.25 2.57
C VAL A 29 2.29 -3.53 2.91
N TRP A 30 3.62 -3.47 3.07
CA TRP A 30 4.41 -4.65 3.42
C TRP A 30 3.89 -5.28 4.71
N GLN A 31 3.64 -4.46 5.72
CA GLN A 31 3.17 -4.95 7.00
C GLN A 31 1.84 -5.69 6.86
N CYS A 32 0.93 -5.15 6.06
CA CYS A 32 -0.36 -5.78 5.85
C CYS A 32 -0.24 -7.08 5.04
N LEU A 33 0.74 -7.16 4.14
CA LEU A 33 0.97 -8.38 3.37
C LEU A 33 1.63 -9.48 4.17
N GLY A 34 2.28 -9.14 5.27
CA GLY A 34 2.92 -10.12 6.13
C GLY A 34 4.42 -10.07 6.19
N TYR A 35 5.07 -9.13 5.47
CA TYR A 35 6.51 -8.96 5.58
C TYR A 35 6.86 -8.42 6.96
N ARG A 36 7.93 -8.94 7.53
CA ARG A 36 8.38 -8.54 8.86
C ARG A 36 9.86 -8.21 8.82
N TYR A 37 10.26 -7.20 9.56
CA TYR A 37 11.68 -6.86 9.65
C TYR A 37 12.30 -7.62 10.81
N ASP A 38 13.34 -8.40 10.51
CA ASP A 38 14.07 -9.16 11.53
C ASP A 38 15.25 -8.32 12.00
N THR A 39 15.16 -7.77 13.20
CA THR A 39 16.20 -6.90 13.73
C THR A 39 17.48 -7.67 14.06
N THR A 40 17.37 -8.96 14.35
CA THR A 40 18.53 -9.80 14.62
C THR A 40 19.34 -10.03 13.35
N ALA A 41 18.66 -10.40 12.26
CA ALA A 41 19.31 -10.62 10.98
C ALA A 41 19.50 -9.32 10.20
N ASN A 42 18.87 -8.24 10.65
CA ASN A 42 18.93 -6.94 10.00
C ASN A 42 18.46 -7.02 8.56
N GLN A 43 17.34 -7.70 8.35
CA GLN A 43 16.78 -7.87 7.02
C GLN A 43 15.28 -8.16 7.11
N TRP A 44 14.59 -7.93 5.99
CA TRP A 44 13.19 -8.28 5.89
C TRP A 44 13.03 -9.76 5.61
N GLU A 45 11.93 -10.33 6.10
CA GLU A 45 11.62 -11.73 5.82
C GLU A 45 10.17 -11.88 5.42
N ALA A 46 9.88 -12.96 4.70
CA ALA A 46 8.58 -13.19 4.12
C ALA A 46 7.92 -14.47 4.62
N SER A 47 8.32 -14.97 5.79
CA SER A 47 7.78 -16.23 6.29
C SER A 47 6.27 -16.16 6.55
N GLU A 48 5.73 -14.98 6.82
CA GLU A 48 4.29 -14.80 7.07
C GLU A 48 3.53 -14.29 5.85
N VAL A 49 4.20 -14.14 4.73
CA VAL A 49 3.59 -13.66 3.50
C VAL A 49 2.96 -14.84 2.77
N SER A 50 1.77 -14.63 2.16
CA SER A 50 1.13 -15.70 1.42
C SER A 50 2.00 -16.13 0.23
N PRO A 51 1.89 -17.42 -0.19
CA PRO A 51 2.73 -17.91 -1.28
C PRO A 51 2.63 -17.10 -2.57
N GLU A 52 1.44 -16.61 -2.91
CA GLU A 52 1.27 -15.86 -4.15
C GLU A 52 2.10 -14.59 -4.18
N TRP A 53 2.36 -13.98 -3.02
CA TRP A 53 3.23 -12.81 -2.93
C TRP A 53 4.67 -13.21 -2.67
N ARG A 54 4.88 -14.17 -1.75
CA ARG A 54 6.21 -14.60 -1.35
C ARG A 54 7.02 -15.20 -2.50
N ASP A 55 6.35 -15.99 -3.34
CA ASP A 55 7.07 -16.68 -4.43
C ASP A 55 7.56 -15.70 -5.48
N GLU A 56 6.79 -14.64 -5.73
CA GLU A 56 7.17 -13.63 -6.71
C GLU A 56 8.04 -12.55 -6.10
N TYR A 57 7.79 -12.20 -4.83
CA TYR A 57 8.52 -11.15 -4.14
C TYR A 57 9.00 -11.65 -2.78
N PRO A 58 10.10 -12.43 -2.77
CA PRO A 58 10.68 -12.89 -1.50
C PRO A 58 11.25 -11.72 -0.69
N GLN A 59 11.57 -10.60 -1.34
CA GLN A 59 11.91 -9.36 -0.67
C GLN A 59 10.80 -8.36 -0.89
N PRO A 60 10.51 -7.47 0.09
CA PRO A 60 9.41 -6.52 -0.07
C PRO A 60 9.60 -5.64 -1.30
N PRO A 61 8.61 -5.56 -2.18
CA PRO A 61 8.74 -4.76 -3.41
C PRO A 61 8.43 -3.29 -3.15
N ASP A 62 9.00 -2.42 -3.98
CA ASP A 62 8.68 -1.00 -3.95
C ASP A 62 7.50 -0.75 -4.89
N PHE A 63 6.35 -0.46 -4.32
CA PHE A 63 5.12 -0.25 -5.10
C PHE A 63 5.08 1.11 -5.79
N ILE A 64 5.86 2.06 -5.30
CA ILE A 64 5.80 3.43 -5.81
C ILE A 64 6.74 3.63 -6.99
N GLU A 65 7.93 3.04 -6.92
CA GLU A 65 8.92 3.18 -7.99
C GLU A 65 8.77 2.15 -9.10
N ASN A 66 8.13 1.01 -8.80
CA ASN A 66 8.05 -0.08 -9.75
C ASN A 66 6.61 -0.41 -10.12
N ARG A 67 6.35 -0.51 -11.43
CA ARG A 67 5.01 -0.77 -11.92
C ARG A 67 4.51 -2.20 -11.67
N PRO A 68 5.33 -3.25 -11.89
CA PRO A 68 4.81 -4.63 -11.76
C PRO A 68 4.19 -4.96 -10.41
N PRO A 69 4.81 -4.61 -9.26
CA PRO A 69 4.15 -4.91 -8.00
C PRO A 69 2.88 -4.08 -7.79
N THR A 70 2.81 -2.88 -8.34
CA THR A 70 1.61 -2.06 -8.25
C THR A 70 0.46 -2.71 -9.03
N VAL A 71 0.75 -3.26 -10.20
CA VAL A 71 -0.25 -3.96 -10.98
C VAL A 71 -0.79 -5.16 -10.21
N LYS A 72 0.10 -5.92 -9.58
CA LYS A 72 -0.32 -7.05 -8.76
C LYS A 72 -1.20 -6.59 -7.61
N LEU A 73 -0.83 -5.48 -6.98
CA LEU A 73 -1.59 -4.91 -5.87
C LEU A 73 -3.01 -4.53 -6.34
N THR A 74 -3.10 -3.88 -7.50
CA THR A 74 -4.39 -3.50 -8.07
C THR A 74 -5.26 -4.72 -8.31
N ARG A 75 -4.68 -5.78 -8.85
CA ARG A 75 -5.43 -7.01 -9.14
C ARG A 75 -5.91 -7.71 -7.88
N SER A 76 -5.24 -7.49 -6.76
CA SER A 76 -5.62 -8.14 -5.52
C SER A 76 -6.77 -7.43 -4.80
N ILE A 77 -7.14 -6.23 -5.25
CA ILE A 77 -8.27 -5.52 -4.65
C ILE A 77 -9.57 -6.16 -5.18
N PRO A 78 -10.48 -6.60 -4.29
CA PRO A 78 -11.76 -7.15 -4.75
C PRO A 78 -12.51 -6.16 -5.62
N PRO A 79 -13.24 -6.64 -6.64
CA PRO A 79 -13.95 -5.73 -7.55
C PRO A 79 -14.88 -4.75 -6.83
N GLU A 80 -15.54 -5.20 -5.77
CA GLU A 80 -16.46 -4.33 -5.02
C GLU A 80 -15.73 -3.22 -4.27
N ASN A 81 -14.41 -3.35 -4.09
CA ASN A 81 -13.62 -2.37 -3.36
C ASN A 81 -12.74 -1.49 -4.25
N LYS A 82 -12.93 -1.56 -5.57
CA LYS A 82 -12.06 -0.81 -6.50
C LYS A 82 -12.24 0.69 -6.41
N GLN A 83 -13.37 1.17 -5.88
CA GLN A 83 -13.70 2.58 -5.83
C GLN A 83 -13.84 3.11 -4.41
N LEU A 84 -13.21 2.47 -3.43
CA LEU A 84 -13.37 2.87 -2.03
C LEU A 84 -12.94 4.30 -1.74
N LEU A 85 -11.87 4.76 -2.38
CA LEU A 85 -11.42 6.15 -2.16
C LEU A 85 -12.51 7.13 -2.52
N LYS A 86 -13.20 6.89 -3.63
CA LYS A 86 -14.28 7.75 -4.06
C LYS A 86 -15.53 7.55 -3.20
N GLU A 87 -15.88 6.30 -2.96
CA GLU A 87 -17.14 5.98 -2.28
C GLU A 87 -17.12 6.30 -0.80
N GLN A 88 -16.02 6.07 -0.13
CA GLN A 88 -15.95 6.24 1.31
C GLN A 88 -15.31 7.54 1.75
N LEU A 89 -14.34 8.04 0.98
CA LEU A 89 -13.63 9.26 1.35
C LEU A 89 -13.99 10.45 0.50
N GLY A 90 -14.69 10.23 -0.62
CA GLY A 90 -15.01 11.32 -1.53
C GLY A 90 -13.82 11.83 -2.31
N PHE A 91 -12.74 11.03 -2.37
CA PHE A 91 -11.55 11.43 -3.12
C PHE A 91 -11.86 11.41 -4.61
N LYS A 92 -11.66 12.54 -5.27
CA LYS A 92 -12.04 12.70 -6.67
C LYS A 92 -10.88 12.60 -7.64
N GLY A 93 -9.71 12.15 -7.15
CA GLY A 93 -8.52 12.06 -7.99
C GLY A 93 -7.67 13.31 -7.89
N TYR A 94 -6.61 13.34 -8.67
CA TYR A 94 -5.68 14.46 -8.67
C TYR A 94 -6.02 15.41 -9.81
N LYS A 95 -5.69 16.68 -9.63
CA LYS A 95 -5.89 17.68 -10.68
C LYS A 95 -4.91 17.44 -11.81
N LEU A 96 -5.30 17.88 -12.99
CA LEU A 96 -4.40 17.84 -14.13
C LEU A 96 -3.16 18.64 -13.78
N GLY A 97 -1.99 18.05 -14.02
CA GLY A 97 -0.72 18.67 -13.64
C GLY A 97 -0.17 18.18 -12.33
N GLU A 98 -1.03 17.59 -11.48
CA GLU A 98 -0.60 16.95 -10.24
C GLU A 98 -0.52 15.44 -10.39
N PHE A 99 -0.90 14.95 -11.58
CA PHE A 99 -1.07 13.53 -11.80
C PHE A 99 0.13 12.96 -12.52
N GLY A 100 0.78 11.98 -11.90
CA GLY A 100 1.91 11.28 -12.50
C GLY A 100 1.94 9.85 -12.00
N PRO A 101 2.90 9.05 -12.49
CA PRO A 101 2.98 7.64 -12.08
C PRO A 101 3.12 7.47 -10.57
N ARG A 102 3.90 8.33 -9.94
CA ARG A 102 4.10 8.25 -8.49
C ARG A 102 2.79 8.47 -7.74
N GLU A 103 2.06 9.52 -8.10
CA GLU A 103 0.80 9.83 -7.43
C GLU A 103 -0.23 8.74 -7.68
N THR A 104 -0.29 8.22 -8.90
CA THR A 104 -1.22 7.13 -9.23
C THR A 104 -0.93 5.90 -8.40
N ARG A 105 0.35 5.56 -8.23
CA ARG A 105 0.73 4.37 -7.46
C ARG A 105 0.47 4.55 -5.98
N ARG A 106 0.69 5.76 -5.46
CA ARG A 106 0.36 6.06 -4.08
C ARG A 106 -1.15 5.94 -3.84
N ALA A 107 -1.96 6.41 -4.79
CA ALA A 107 -3.40 6.27 -4.68
C ALA A 107 -3.83 4.80 -4.73
N THR A 108 -3.18 3.99 -5.56
CA THR A 108 -3.44 2.55 -5.62
C THR A 108 -3.15 1.91 -4.27
N ALA A 109 -2.00 2.25 -3.67
CA ALA A 109 -1.64 1.72 -2.36
C ALA A 109 -2.65 2.16 -1.31
N ALA A 110 -3.09 3.41 -1.35
CA ALA A 110 -4.09 3.93 -0.42
C ALA A 110 -5.39 3.16 -0.54
N ASN A 111 -5.84 2.92 -1.77
CA ASN A 111 -7.08 2.17 -1.98
C ASN A 111 -6.95 0.72 -1.50
N TRP A 112 -5.78 0.11 -1.74
CA TRP A 112 -5.53 -1.25 -1.27
C TRP A 112 -5.56 -1.30 0.27
N LEU A 113 -4.93 -0.32 0.92
CA LEU A 113 -4.92 -0.26 2.38
C LEU A 113 -6.33 -0.05 2.93
N LEU A 114 -7.13 0.79 2.28
CA LEU A 114 -8.52 1.00 2.70
C LEU A 114 -9.33 -0.27 2.54
N SER A 115 -9.11 -1.01 1.43
CA SER A 115 -9.76 -2.29 1.22
C SER A 115 -9.36 -3.28 2.30
N TYR A 116 -8.08 -3.29 2.68
CA TYR A 116 -7.59 -4.15 3.73
C TYR A 116 -8.30 -3.87 5.06
N LEU A 117 -8.46 -2.58 5.39
CA LEU A 117 -9.18 -2.17 6.60
C LEU A 117 -10.62 -2.67 6.59
N GLN A 118 -11.26 -2.62 5.42
CA GLN A 118 -12.65 -3.08 5.30
C GLN A 118 -12.78 -4.58 5.52
N THR A 119 -11.84 -5.35 4.99
CA THR A 119 -11.96 -6.80 4.97
C THR A 119 -11.39 -7.49 6.21
N THR A 120 -10.63 -6.77 7.04
CA THR A 120 -10.02 -7.38 8.22
C THR A 120 -10.67 -6.96 9.54
N ARG A 121 -11.77 -6.21 9.47
CA ARG A 121 -12.43 -5.73 10.68
C ARG A 121 -13.36 -6.75 11.30
#